data_60faa6ee00815de4c437ffb7603cac85
#
_entry.id   60faa6ee00815de4c437ffb7603cac85
#
_cell.length_a   1.000
_cell.length_b   1.000
_cell.length_c   1.000
_cell.angle_alpha   90.00
_cell.angle_beta   90.00
_cell.angle_gamma   90.00
#
_symmetry.space_group_name_H-M   'P 1'
#
loop_
_entity.id
_entity.type
_entity.pdbx_description
1 polymer ?
#
loop_
_entity_poly.entity_id
_entity_poly.type
_entity_poly.pdbx_seq_one_letter_code
_entity_poly.pdbx_strand_id
1 'polypeptide(L)'
;RFNRWLMTDNREPYNSFGNGSAMRVSPCAWVMDATTGELPSEGKRLAQLSSEVTHNHPEGVKGAMATADAIFMCRYFLGGDGSDNPAEIKRRVKEHIEKEYGYDLSKTLDEIRPTYRFNETCQDTVPQAIVAFLESTDFEDAIRNAISLGGDSDTLAAITGSIAEAAYGIPEWIKDKAYSYLDEPLKDVLRRWEKEIG
;
A
#
# COMPACT_ATOMS: atom_id res chain seq x y z
N ARG A 1 9.49 -12.12 16.88
CA ARG A 1 8.12 -12.66 17.08
C ARG A 1 7.70 -13.50 15.87
N PHE A 2 7.82 -12.99 14.64
CA PHE A 2 7.43 -13.68 13.41
C PHE A 2 8.09 -15.05 13.25
N ASN A 3 9.42 -15.17 13.41
CA ASN A 3 10.14 -16.44 13.31
C ASN A 3 9.61 -17.48 14.31
N ARG A 4 9.29 -17.07 15.53
CA ARG A 4 8.70 -17.95 16.52
C ARG A 4 7.30 -18.41 16.10
N TRP A 5 6.46 -17.50 15.62
CA TRP A 5 5.12 -17.80 15.11
C TRP A 5 5.18 -18.80 13.93
N LEU A 6 6.13 -18.59 13.01
CA LEU A 6 6.33 -19.45 11.85
C LEU A 6 6.79 -20.87 12.24
N MET A 7 7.64 -20.99 13.27
CA MET A 7 8.31 -22.24 13.66
C MET A 7 7.55 -23.02 14.75
N THR A 8 6.41 -22.53 15.20
CA THR A 8 5.58 -23.20 16.21
C THR A 8 4.21 -23.57 15.66
N ASP A 9 3.51 -24.50 16.31
CA ASP A 9 2.13 -24.86 15.95
C ASP A 9 1.10 -23.82 16.40
N ASN A 10 1.52 -22.86 17.22
CA ASN A 10 0.66 -21.75 17.63
C ASN A 10 0.54 -20.75 16.49
N ARG A 11 -0.64 -20.67 15.88
CA ARG A 11 -1.00 -19.74 14.80
C ARG A 11 -1.78 -18.51 15.27
N GLU A 12 -1.85 -18.29 16.59
CA GLU A 12 -2.50 -17.10 17.12
C GLU A 12 -1.72 -15.84 16.76
N PRO A 13 -2.41 -14.72 16.44
CA PRO A 13 -1.77 -13.44 16.20
C PRO A 13 -0.92 -12.99 17.39
N TYR A 14 0.18 -12.32 17.13
CA TYR A 14 1.10 -11.89 18.17
C TYR A 14 1.11 -10.37 18.42
N ASN A 15 0.01 -9.71 18.09
CA ASN A 15 -0.23 -8.28 18.33
C ASN A 15 0.85 -7.37 17.75
N SER A 16 1.25 -7.64 16.50
CA SER A 16 2.18 -6.78 15.78
C SER A 16 1.50 -5.49 15.34
N PHE A 17 2.21 -4.38 15.42
CA PHE A 17 1.89 -3.09 14.82
C PHE A 17 2.89 -2.71 13.71
N GLY A 18 3.66 -3.69 13.26
CA GLY A 18 4.63 -3.51 12.19
C GLY A 18 3.98 -3.20 10.84
N ASN A 19 4.75 -2.63 9.94
CA ASN A 19 4.32 -2.22 8.60
C ASN A 19 4.09 -3.40 7.63
N GLY A 20 4.46 -4.63 8.04
CA GLY A 20 4.25 -5.85 7.26
C GLY A 20 2.80 -6.16 6.89
N SER A 21 1.82 -5.65 7.65
CA SER A 21 0.40 -5.75 7.29
C SER A 21 0.05 -4.86 6.09
N ALA A 22 0.56 -3.63 6.08
CA ALA A 22 0.31 -2.66 5.02
C ALA A 22 1.01 -3.03 3.70
N MET A 23 2.28 -3.52 3.77
CA MET A 23 3.04 -3.85 2.56
C MET A 23 2.49 -5.04 1.76
N ARG A 24 1.66 -5.90 2.37
CA ARG A 24 1.11 -7.11 1.70
C ARG A 24 -0.37 -7.01 1.35
N VAL A 25 -1.03 -5.90 1.67
CA VAL A 25 -2.49 -5.79 1.61
C VAL A 25 -3.04 -5.52 0.21
N SER A 26 -2.21 -5.08 -0.73
CA SER A 26 -2.61 -4.66 -2.07
C SER A 26 -3.64 -5.59 -2.74
N PRO A 27 -3.49 -6.93 -2.74
CA PRO A 27 -4.47 -7.82 -3.36
C PRO A 27 -5.89 -7.65 -2.83
N CYS A 28 -6.05 -7.29 -1.55
CA CYS A 28 -7.37 -7.09 -0.95
C CYS A 28 -8.16 -5.93 -1.58
N ALA A 29 -7.45 -4.92 -2.10
CA ALA A 29 -8.06 -3.80 -2.81
C ALA A 29 -8.32 -4.11 -4.30
N TRP A 30 -7.58 -5.05 -4.89
CA TRP A 30 -7.72 -5.39 -6.31
C TRP A 30 -8.83 -6.37 -6.60
N VAL A 31 -9.19 -7.27 -5.68
CA VAL A 31 -10.27 -8.24 -5.89
C VAL A 31 -11.66 -7.61 -5.79
N MET A 32 -11.79 -6.38 -5.34
CA MET A 32 -13.05 -5.65 -5.26
C MET A 32 -13.34 -4.92 -6.56
N ASP A 33 -14.60 -4.94 -6.96
CA ASP A 33 -15.06 -4.13 -8.07
C ASP A 33 -15.03 -2.63 -7.69
N ALA A 34 -14.27 -1.86 -8.45
CA ALA A 34 -14.09 -0.42 -8.22
C ALA A 34 -15.19 0.42 -8.88
N THR A 35 -16.44 0.08 -8.62
CA THR A 35 -17.63 0.81 -9.13
C THR A 35 -18.17 1.85 -8.16
N THR A 36 -17.67 1.89 -6.94
CA THR A 36 -18.06 2.85 -5.90
C THR A 36 -16.85 3.64 -5.42
N GLY A 37 -17.04 4.89 -4.99
CA GLY A 37 -15.95 5.77 -4.56
C GLY A 37 -15.32 5.43 -3.21
N GLU A 38 -15.79 4.39 -2.54
CA GLU A 38 -15.27 3.92 -1.26
C GLU A 38 -15.03 2.41 -1.31
N LEU A 39 -13.95 1.95 -0.65
CA LEU A 39 -13.70 0.52 -0.52
C LEU A 39 -14.90 -0.14 0.16
N PRO A 40 -15.54 -1.13 -0.50
CA PRO A 40 -16.69 -1.82 0.07
C PRO A 40 -16.37 -2.44 1.43
N SER A 41 -17.39 -2.62 2.27
CA SER A 41 -17.24 -3.25 3.59
C SER A 41 -16.54 -4.61 3.53
N GLU A 42 -16.78 -5.38 2.47
CA GLU A 42 -16.10 -6.67 2.24
C GLU A 42 -14.61 -6.48 1.95
N GLY A 43 -14.21 -5.47 1.17
CA GLY A 43 -12.80 -5.14 0.92
C GLY A 43 -12.08 -4.69 2.20
N LYS A 44 -12.73 -3.85 3.01
CA LYS A 44 -12.22 -3.47 4.34
C LYS A 44 -12.05 -4.69 5.24
N ARG A 45 -13.02 -5.60 5.22
CA ARG A 45 -12.96 -6.85 5.97
C ARG A 45 -11.81 -7.75 5.50
N LEU A 46 -11.58 -7.88 4.20
CA LEU A 46 -10.44 -8.65 3.66
C LEU A 46 -9.09 -8.04 4.07
N ALA A 47 -8.95 -6.73 4.01
CA ALA A 47 -7.75 -6.02 4.47
C ALA A 47 -7.50 -6.25 5.97
N GLN A 48 -8.55 -6.16 6.79
CA GLN A 48 -8.49 -6.46 8.21
C GLN A 48 -8.08 -7.92 8.47
N LEU A 49 -8.74 -8.89 7.84
CA LEU A 49 -8.41 -10.31 8.00
C LEU A 49 -6.98 -10.63 7.57
N SER A 50 -6.52 -10.05 6.45
CA SER A 50 -5.12 -10.17 6.01
C SER A 50 -4.12 -9.65 7.05
N SER A 51 -4.47 -8.55 7.72
CA SER A 51 -3.67 -7.99 8.80
C SER A 51 -3.67 -8.89 10.03
N GLU A 52 -4.86 -9.27 10.50
CA GLU A 52 -5.07 -9.93 11.79
C GLU A 52 -4.42 -11.30 11.92
N VAL A 53 -4.02 -11.94 10.84
CA VAL A 53 -3.25 -13.20 10.89
C VAL A 53 -2.01 -13.07 11.80
N THR A 54 -1.38 -11.91 11.83
CA THR A 54 -0.17 -11.64 12.63
C THR A 54 -0.20 -10.26 13.29
N HIS A 55 -0.85 -9.27 12.66
CA HIS A 55 -0.84 -7.86 13.03
C HIS A 55 -2.23 -7.41 13.50
N ASN A 56 -2.70 -8.00 14.61
CA ASN A 56 -4.00 -7.68 15.20
C ASN A 56 -3.96 -6.51 16.19
N HIS A 57 -2.85 -5.78 16.27
CA HIS A 57 -2.79 -4.51 16.96
C HIS A 57 -3.58 -3.45 16.16
N PRO A 58 -4.33 -2.52 16.81
CA PRO A 58 -5.11 -1.51 16.10
C PRO A 58 -4.33 -0.73 15.03
N GLU A 59 -3.07 -0.35 15.31
CA GLU A 59 -2.22 0.36 14.35
C GLU A 59 -1.81 -0.54 13.16
N GLY A 60 -1.61 -1.84 13.37
CA GLY A 60 -1.33 -2.78 12.28
C GLY A 60 -2.52 -2.96 11.34
N VAL A 61 -3.72 -3.08 11.91
CA VAL A 61 -4.99 -3.17 11.16
C VAL A 61 -5.26 -1.85 10.43
N LYS A 62 -5.13 -0.71 11.13
CA LYS A 62 -5.32 0.62 10.56
C LYS A 62 -4.42 0.86 9.35
N GLY A 63 -3.13 0.52 9.44
CA GLY A 63 -2.19 0.69 8.34
C GLY A 63 -2.56 -0.11 7.10
N ALA A 64 -2.98 -1.37 7.27
CA ALA A 64 -3.45 -2.21 6.17
C ALA A 64 -4.71 -1.64 5.51
N MET A 65 -5.70 -1.25 6.31
CA MET A 65 -6.96 -0.68 5.80
C MET A 65 -6.73 0.64 5.07
N ALA A 66 -5.91 1.55 5.63
CA ALA A 66 -5.59 2.83 4.99
C ALA A 66 -4.89 2.64 3.64
N THR A 67 -3.96 1.68 3.55
CA THR A 67 -3.29 1.34 2.28
C THR A 67 -4.28 0.77 1.26
N ALA A 68 -5.15 -0.15 1.68
CA ALA A 68 -6.16 -0.72 0.79
C ALA A 68 -7.17 0.33 0.30
N ASP A 69 -7.62 1.24 1.15
CA ASP A 69 -8.51 2.34 0.78
C ASP A 69 -7.83 3.28 -0.25
N ALA A 70 -6.58 3.64 -0.02
CA ALA A 70 -5.83 4.50 -0.96
C ALA A 70 -5.71 3.86 -2.36
N ILE A 71 -5.39 2.55 -2.43
CA ILE A 71 -5.31 1.79 -3.68
C ILE A 71 -6.69 1.78 -4.37
N PHE A 72 -7.72 1.42 -3.62
CA PHE A 72 -9.07 1.30 -4.16
C PHE A 72 -9.60 2.63 -4.71
N MET A 73 -9.38 3.74 -3.99
CA MET A 73 -9.77 5.08 -4.44
C MET A 73 -9.06 5.45 -5.75
N CYS A 74 -7.77 5.18 -5.88
CA CYS A 74 -7.04 5.41 -7.13
C CYS A 74 -7.63 4.61 -8.29
N ARG A 75 -7.96 3.33 -8.09
CA ARG A 75 -8.62 2.49 -9.10
C ARG A 75 -9.99 3.02 -9.51
N TYR A 76 -10.79 3.43 -8.54
CA TYR A 76 -12.14 3.95 -8.80
C TYR A 76 -12.11 5.22 -9.63
N PHE A 77 -11.33 6.23 -9.21
CA PHE A 77 -11.32 7.54 -9.87
C PHE A 77 -10.64 7.52 -11.24
N LEU A 78 -9.73 6.57 -11.49
CA LEU A 78 -9.10 6.42 -12.81
C LEU A 78 -9.82 5.44 -13.73
N GLY A 79 -10.56 4.48 -13.16
CA GLY A 79 -11.40 3.55 -13.93
C GLY A 79 -12.75 4.13 -14.33
N GLY A 80 -13.11 5.33 -13.82
CA GLY A 80 -14.33 6.06 -14.18
C GLY A 80 -14.26 6.67 -15.59
N ASP A 81 -15.06 7.67 -15.84
CA ASP A 81 -15.16 8.34 -17.16
C ASP A 81 -13.91 9.17 -17.57
N GLY A 82 -12.82 9.06 -16.82
CA GLY A 82 -11.56 9.77 -17.07
C GLY A 82 -11.63 11.27 -16.84
N SER A 83 -12.70 11.76 -16.19
CA SER A 83 -12.91 13.20 -15.93
C SER A 83 -12.10 13.73 -14.74
N ASP A 84 -11.66 12.86 -13.84
CA ASP A 84 -10.94 13.30 -12.66
C ASP A 84 -9.44 13.56 -12.96
N ASN A 85 -9.04 14.80 -12.70
CA ASN A 85 -7.64 15.22 -12.77
C ASN A 85 -6.81 14.49 -11.69
N PRO A 86 -5.59 13.99 -11.98
CA PRO A 86 -4.70 13.34 -11.02
C PRO A 86 -4.51 14.14 -9.70
N ALA A 87 -4.45 15.45 -9.77
CA ALA A 87 -4.35 16.29 -8.57
C ALA A 87 -5.61 16.21 -7.69
N GLU A 88 -6.79 16.12 -8.30
CA GLU A 88 -8.05 15.97 -7.58
C GLU A 88 -8.15 14.59 -6.90
N ILE A 89 -7.71 13.53 -7.58
CA ILE A 89 -7.66 12.18 -7.00
C ILE A 89 -6.78 12.16 -5.75
N LYS A 90 -5.58 12.72 -5.85
CA LYS A 90 -4.64 12.83 -4.73
C LYS A 90 -5.22 13.64 -3.56
N ARG A 91 -5.90 14.74 -3.86
CA ARG A 91 -6.58 15.54 -2.84
C ARG A 91 -7.63 14.71 -2.10
N ARG A 92 -8.47 13.97 -2.83
CA ARG A 92 -9.51 13.11 -2.24
C ARG A 92 -8.91 11.97 -1.43
N VAL A 93 -7.87 11.32 -1.93
CA VAL A 93 -7.14 10.27 -1.18
C VAL A 93 -6.60 10.85 0.12
N LYS A 94 -5.93 12.00 0.06
CA LYS A 94 -5.39 12.67 1.25
C LYS A 94 -6.48 12.95 2.28
N GLU A 95 -7.55 13.65 1.87
CA GLU A 95 -8.66 14.03 2.76
C GLU A 95 -9.34 12.81 3.39
N HIS A 96 -9.56 11.75 2.60
CA HIS A 96 -10.15 10.51 3.09
C HIS A 96 -9.25 9.83 4.15
N ILE A 97 -7.97 9.67 3.85
CA ILE A 97 -7.02 8.99 4.75
C ILE A 97 -6.83 9.80 6.05
N GLU A 98 -6.72 11.12 5.97
CA GLU A 98 -6.64 11.98 7.16
C GLU A 98 -7.91 11.87 8.02
N LYS A 99 -9.08 11.90 7.39
CA LYS A 99 -10.37 11.86 8.09
C LYS A 99 -10.66 10.49 8.72
N GLU A 100 -10.51 9.41 7.95
CA GLU A 100 -10.94 8.06 8.38
C GLU A 100 -9.90 7.38 9.26
N TYR A 101 -8.61 7.64 9.03
CA TYR A 101 -7.52 6.94 9.72
C TYR A 101 -6.72 7.85 10.67
N GLY A 102 -6.94 9.16 10.63
CA GLY A 102 -6.27 10.11 11.52
C GLY A 102 -4.77 10.23 11.27
N TYR A 103 -4.28 9.90 10.08
CA TYR A 103 -2.90 10.12 9.70
C TYR A 103 -2.68 11.60 9.36
N ASP A 104 -1.55 12.16 9.78
CA ASP A 104 -1.11 13.50 9.37
C ASP A 104 -0.31 13.40 8.07
N LEU A 105 -0.90 13.87 6.97
CA LEU A 105 -0.29 13.92 5.64
C LEU A 105 0.05 15.37 5.22
N SER A 106 0.22 16.27 6.19
CA SER A 106 0.48 17.69 5.92
C SER A 106 1.93 18.00 5.55
N LYS A 107 2.88 17.17 5.99
CA LYS A 107 4.31 17.36 5.75
C LYS A 107 4.71 16.97 4.34
N THR A 108 5.62 17.75 3.76
CA THR A 108 6.26 17.41 2.49
C THR A 108 7.41 16.42 2.66
N LEU A 109 7.81 15.76 1.57
CA LEU A 109 8.99 14.88 1.57
C LEU A 109 10.26 15.61 2.01
N ASP A 110 10.42 16.88 1.64
CA ASP A 110 11.58 17.69 2.04
C ASP A 110 11.63 17.95 3.55
N GLU A 111 10.46 18.05 4.19
CA GLU A 111 10.36 18.18 5.65
C GLU A 111 10.56 16.84 6.37
N ILE A 112 10.21 15.72 5.73
CA ILE A 112 10.33 14.37 6.30
C ILE A 112 11.77 13.86 6.21
N ARG A 113 12.44 13.96 5.05
CA ARG A 113 13.78 13.39 4.78
C ARG A 113 14.83 13.67 5.86
N PRO A 114 14.99 14.88 6.38
CA PRO A 114 16.04 15.16 7.36
C PRO A 114 15.90 14.38 8.67
N THR A 115 14.67 14.01 9.03
CA THR A 115 14.35 13.44 10.34
C THR A 115 13.92 11.99 10.30
N TYR A 116 13.47 11.48 9.14
CA TYR A 116 13.04 10.11 9.01
C TYR A 116 14.19 9.13 9.24
N ARG A 117 13.91 8.06 9.95
CA ARG A 117 14.90 7.01 10.30
C ARG A 117 14.24 5.64 10.11
N PHE A 118 15.04 4.60 10.14
CA PHE A 118 14.56 3.22 10.07
C PHE A 118 13.48 2.98 11.11
N ASN A 119 12.31 2.60 10.64
CA ASN A 119 11.13 2.33 11.46
C ASN A 119 10.26 1.27 10.78
N GLU A 120 9.87 0.24 11.54
CA GLU A 120 9.07 -0.88 11.04
C GLU A 120 7.59 -0.79 11.50
N THR A 121 7.14 0.36 11.99
CA THR A 121 5.78 0.51 12.51
C THR A 121 4.83 1.06 11.45
N CYS A 122 3.57 0.63 11.46
CA CYS A 122 2.55 1.15 10.56
C CYS A 122 2.35 2.65 10.70
N GLN A 123 2.30 3.16 11.93
CA GLN A 123 2.02 4.57 12.21
C GLN A 123 3.08 5.53 11.69
N ASP A 124 4.32 5.07 11.53
CA ASP A 124 5.42 5.89 11.02
C ASP A 124 5.79 5.56 9.56
N THR A 125 5.40 4.40 9.03
CA THR A 125 5.69 4.02 7.65
C THR A 125 4.56 4.40 6.69
N VAL A 126 3.32 4.08 7.05
CA VAL A 126 2.18 4.23 6.13
C VAL A 126 1.92 5.68 5.73
N PRO A 127 1.87 6.67 6.65
CA PRO A 127 1.68 8.05 6.23
C PRO A 127 2.81 8.56 5.34
N GLN A 128 4.06 8.18 5.58
CA GLN A 128 5.21 8.59 4.76
C GLN A 128 5.14 7.97 3.35
N ALA A 129 4.73 6.71 3.24
CA ALA A 129 4.52 6.06 1.95
C ALA A 129 3.39 6.72 1.14
N ILE A 130 2.30 7.12 1.81
CA ILE A 130 1.20 7.84 1.16
C ILE A 130 1.67 9.22 0.71
N VAL A 131 2.43 9.97 1.52
CA VAL A 131 2.99 11.27 1.12
C VAL A 131 3.92 11.12 -0.10
N ALA A 132 4.74 10.06 -0.15
CA ALA A 132 5.60 9.79 -1.32
C ALA A 132 4.78 9.61 -2.61
N PHE A 133 3.61 8.96 -2.54
CA PHE A 133 2.66 8.90 -3.64
C PHE A 133 2.03 10.27 -3.94
N LEU A 134 1.56 10.99 -2.93
CA LEU A 134 0.86 12.27 -3.12
C LEU A 134 1.73 13.32 -3.83
N GLU A 135 3.03 13.32 -3.60
CA GLU A 135 3.96 14.24 -4.27
C GLU A 135 4.50 13.73 -5.61
N SER A 136 4.22 12.49 -6.00
CA SER A 136 4.74 11.90 -7.25
C SER A 136 4.01 12.42 -8.48
N THR A 137 4.67 12.34 -9.63
CA THR A 137 4.10 12.68 -10.95
C THR A 137 3.80 11.46 -11.81
N ASP A 138 4.43 10.33 -11.54
CA ASP A 138 4.26 9.04 -12.20
C ASP A 138 4.70 7.89 -11.28
N PHE A 139 4.64 6.66 -11.79
CA PHE A 139 5.00 5.46 -11.04
C PHE A 139 6.48 5.44 -10.61
N GLU A 140 7.39 5.77 -11.53
CA GLU A 140 8.83 5.78 -11.22
C GLU A 140 9.16 6.84 -10.18
N ASP A 141 8.58 8.03 -10.32
CA ASP A 141 8.76 9.13 -9.39
C ASP A 141 8.23 8.77 -7.98
N ALA A 142 7.10 8.08 -7.89
CA ALA A 142 6.55 7.59 -6.63
C ALA A 142 7.54 6.64 -5.91
N ILE A 143 8.11 5.68 -6.65
CA ILE A 143 9.11 4.76 -6.10
C ILE A 143 10.38 5.52 -5.67
N ARG A 144 10.86 6.47 -6.47
CA ARG A 144 12.03 7.29 -6.15
C ARG A 144 11.79 8.15 -4.91
N ASN A 145 10.61 8.71 -4.78
CA ASN A 145 10.18 9.47 -3.61
C ASN A 145 10.25 8.61 -2.34
N ALA A 146 9.66 7.41 -2.36
CA ALA A 146 9.68 6.48 -1.24
C ALA A 146 11.12 6.10 -0.85
N ILE A 147 11.95 5.71 -1.82
CA ILE A 147 13.34 5.32 -1.58
C ILE A 147 14.16 6.50 -1.04
N SER A 148 13.88 7.73 -1.49
CA SER A 148 14.63 8.93 -1.07
C SER A 148 14.48 9.27 0.40
N LEU A 149 13.44 8.73 1.07
CA LEU A 149 13.26 8.88 2.52
C LEU A 149 14.27 8.03 3.31
N GLY A 150 14.78 6.96 2.71
CA GLY A 150 15.66 6.02 3.42
C GLY A 150 14.90 5.15 4.42
N GLY A 151 15.59 4.74 5.48
CA GLY A 151 14.99 3.89 6.51
C GLY A 151 14.60 2.50 5.97
N ASP A 152 13.38 2.04 6.25
CA ASP A 152 12.78 0.81 5.73
C ASP A 152 12.23 1.04 4.31
N SER A 153 13.15 1.37 3.39
CA SER A 153 12.83 1.90 2.07
C SER A 153 12.16 0.90 1.13
N ASP A 154 12.39 -0.39 1.30
CA ASP A 154 11.74 -1.46 0.55
C ASP A 154 10.25 -1.57 0.92
N THR A 155 9.92 -1.50 2.21
CA THR A 155 8.52 -1.47 2.67
C THR A 155 7.83 -0.17 2.27
N LEU A 156 8.50 0.99 2.42
CA LEU A 156 7.96 2.25 1.91
C LEU A 156 7.64 2.15 0.42
N ALA A 157 8.58 1.63 -0.39
CA ALA A 157 8.40 1.47 -1.83
C ALA A 157 7.31 0.45 -2.18
N ALA A 158 7.13 -0.62 -1.39
CA ALA A 158 6.06 -1.59 -1.59
C ALA A 158 4.67 -0.96 -1.38
N ILE A 159 4.49 -0.19 -0.31
CA ILE A 159 3.23 0.51 -0.03
C ILE A 159 2.97 1.61 -1.06
N THR A 160 3.95 2.49 -1.29
CA THR A 160 3.84 3.58 -2.26
C THR A 160 3.58 3.06 -3.68
N GLY A 161 4.33 2.02 -4.09
CA GLY A 161 4.20 1.39 -5.40
C GLY A 161 2.83 0.77 -5.63
N SER A 162 2.25 0.13 -4.61
CA SER A 162 0.90 -0.42 -4.70
C SER A 162 -0.16 0.64 -4.99
N ILE A 163 -0.03 1.82 -4.38
CA ILE A 163 -0.93 2.95 -4.61
C ILE A 163 -0.66 3.58 -5.99
N ALA A 164 0.63 3.75 -6.34
CA ALA A 164 1.06 4.32 -7.60
C ALA A 164 0.69 3.44 -8.81
N GLU A 165 0.74 2.10 -8.66
CA GLU A 165 0.26 1.17 -9.68
C GLU A 165 -1.22 1.41 -10.00
N ALA A 166 -2.04 1.55 -8.97
CA ALA A 166 -3.46 1.84 -9.12
C ALA A 166 -3.73 3.19 -9.78
N ALA A 167 -2.83 4.17 -9.57
CA ALA A 167 -2.96 5.53 -10.07
C ALA A 167 -2.39 5.73 -11.48
N TYR A 168 -1.29 5.07 -11.82
CA TYR A 168 -0.51 5.36 -13.03
C TYR A 168 -0.27 4.14 -13.93
N GLY A 169 -0.51 2.92 -13.40
CA GLY A 169 0.01 1.70 -14.00
C GLY A 169 1.52 1.56 -13.81
N ILE A 170 2.05 0.36 -14.06
CA ILE A 170 3.49 0.10 -14.01
C ILE A 170 4.07 0.19 -15.42
N PRO A 171 5.10 1.02 -15.70
CA PRO A 171 5.80 1.00 -16.97
C PRO A 171 6.37 -0.38 -17.30
N GLU A 172 6.16 -0.87 -18.53
CA GLU A 172 6.56 -2.23 -18.94
C GLU A 172 8.03 -2.54 -18.64
N TRP A 173 8.94 -1.61 -18.89
CA TRP A 173 10.36 -1.82 -18.61
C TRP A 173 10.67 -2.03 -17.13
N ILE A 174 9.90 -1.42 -16.22
CA ILE A 174 10.01 -1.64 -14.76
C ILE A 174 9.46 -3.01 -14.42
N LYS A 175 8.28 -3.34 -14.96
CA LYS A 175 7.64 -4.65 -14.78
C LYS A 175 8.57 -5.78 -15.24
N ASP A 176 9.08 -5.71 -16.47
CA ASP A 176 10.01 -6.70 -17.02
C ASP A 176 11.26 -6.85 -16.16
N LYS A 177 11.83 -5.72 -15.72
CA LYS A 177 13.00 -5.75 -14.87
C LYS A 177 12.71 -6.38 -13.50
N ALA A 178 11.58 -6.06 -12.88
CA ALA A 178 11.15 -6.67 -11.63
C ALA A 178 10.96 -8.18 -11.77
N TYR A 179 10.26 -8.62 -12.83
CA TYR A 179 10.08 -10.04 -13.16
C TYR A 179 11.39 -10.78 -13.34
N SER A 180 12.45 -10.13 -13.85
CA SER A 180 13.76 -10.76 -14.03
C SER A 180 14.44 -11.18 -12.73
N TYR A 181 14.04 -10.61 -11.59
CA TYR A 181 14.57 -10.95 -10.27
C TYR A 181 13.79 -12.07 -9.56
N LEU A 182 12.59 -12.40 -10.05
CA LEU A 182 11.73 -13.39 -9.42
C LEU A 182 12.10 -14.80 -9.84
N ASP A 183 11.99 -15.75 -8.93
CA ASP A 183 12.05 -17.19 -9.23
C ASP A 183 10.73 -17.68 -9.86
N GLU A 184 10.75 -18.90 -10.42
CA GLU A 184 9.57 -19.44 -11.09
C GLU A 184 8.35 -19.63 -10.19
N PRO A 185 8.46 -20.05 -8.92
CA PRO A 185 7.32 -20.11 -8.01
C PRO A 185 6.61 -18.75 -7.83
N LEU A 186 7.37 -17.66 -7.67
CA LEU A 186 6.80 -16.31 -7.54
C LEU A 186 6.16 -15.84 -8.85
N LYS A 187 6.82 -16.08 -10.00
CA LYS A 187 6.25 -15.80 -11.32
C LYS A 187 4.94 -16.56 -11.57
N ASP A 188 4.85 -17.81 -11.11
CA ASP A 188 3.62 -18.60 -11.25
C ASP A 188 2.46 -17.98 -10.43
N VAL A 189 2.74 -17.50 -9.22
CA VAL A 189 1.73 -16.78 -8.42
C VAL A 189 1.22 -15.55 -9.15
N LEU A 190 2.12 -14.74 -9.73
CA LEU A 190 1.73 -13.54 -10.47
C LEU A 190 0.94 -13.86 -11.73
N ARG A 191 1.34 -14.87 -12.52
CA ARG A 191 0.59 -15.31 -13.71
C ARG A 191 -0.83 -15.77 -13.36
N ARG A 192 -1.00 -16.49 -12.25
CA ARG A 192 -2.33 -16.89 -11.78
C ARG A 192 -3.15 -15.69 -11.31
N TRP A 193 -2.51 -14.76 -10.62
CA TRP A 193 -3.14 -13.53 -10.19
C TRP A 193 -3.64 -12.71 -11.39
N GLU A 194 -2.78 -12.43 -12.36
CA GLU A 194 -3.14 -11.69 -13.59
C GLU A 194 -4.30 -12.34 -14.36
N LYS A 195 -4.38 -13.67 -14.35
CA LYS A 195 -5.47 -14.41 -15.01
C LYS A 195 -6.82 -14.24 -14.28
N GLU A 196 -6.81 -14.07 -12.96
CA GLU A 196 -8.03 -13.99 -12.15
C GLU A 196 -8.59 -12.55 -12.08
N ILE A 197 -7.73 -11.53 -12.15
CA ILE A 197 -8.14 -10.13 -12.00
C ILE A 197 -8.13 -9.33 -13.31
N GLY A 198 -7.47 -9.82 -14.34
CA GLY A 198 -7.39 -9.21 -15.69
C GLY A 198 -8.51 -9.74 -16.55
#